data_c72681166b42e0c015ffb936a2741ada
#
_entry.id   c72681166b42e0c015ffb936a2741ada
#
_cell.length_a   1.000
_cell.length_b   1.000
_cell.length_c   1.000
_cell.angle_alpha   90.00
_cell.angle_beta   90.00
_cell.angle_gamma   90.00
#
_symmetry.space_group_name_H-M   'P 1'
#
loop_
_entity.id
_entity.type
_entity.pdbx_description
1 polymer ?
#
loop_
_entity_poly.entity_id
_entity_poly.type
_entity_poly.pdbx_seq_one_letter_code
_entity_poly.pdbx_strand_id
1 'polypeptide(L)'
;MSETLLQTDGLTKTFGALTANDDITLSVDRGEIRGIIGPNGSGKTTFFNSLTGFYTPDGGTITFEGTDITGWEPHKIARQGVGRTFQIAAPFENMTVRQNMLAVQTPKDVDEHERAQEILEFLEIDHIADDDASGMSGGQKKLLGLGRVLMLDPACILLDEPTAGVNPALADRILDHLRELNDQGTTFMIIEHDMDVLKQIVDTVSVLDQGKHIVQGTFDEVSTDDRVREAYLGSADDEEVPI
;
A
#
# COMPACT_ATOMS: atom_id res chain seq x y z
N MET A 1 -1.44 -18.23 -17.03
CA MET A 1 -1.95 -18.29 -15.65
C MET A 1 -1.07 -17.34 -14.87
N SER A 2 -1.65 -16.31 -14.30
CA SER A 2 -0.95 -15.38 -13.41
C SER A 2 -0.39 -16.15 -12.21
N GLU A 3 0.76 -15.74 -11.74
CA GLU A 3 1.43 -16.34 -10.59
C GLU A 3 1.01 -15.59 -9.33
N THR A 4 0.45 -16.29 -8.35
CA THR A 4 0.08 -15.67 -7.07
C THR A 4 1.34 -15.23 -6.33
N LEU A 5 1.42 -13.94 -6.03
CA LEU A 5 2.55 -13.32 -5.32
C LEU A 5 2.33 -13.31 -3.82
N LEU A 6 1.15 -12.86 -3.38
CA LEU A 6 0.78 -12.76 -1.97
C LEU A 6 -0.57 -13.45 -1.75
N GLN A 7 -0.66 -14.24 -0.68
CA GLN A 7 -1.89 -14.93 -0.29
C GLN A 7 -2.09 -14.88 1.21
N THR A 8 -3.34 -14.69 1.64
CA THR A 8 -3.77 -14.94 3.01
C THR A 8 -4.79 -16.07 3.03
N ASP A 9 -4.74 -16.90 4.07
CA ASP A 9 -5.69 -17.98 4.31
C ASP A 9 -6.15 -17.91 5.76
N GLY A 10 -7.42 -17.55 5.95
CA GLY A 10 -8.04 -17.43 7.27
C GLY A 10 -7.44 -16.38 8.20
N LEU A 11 -6.86 -15.31 7.65
CA LEU A 11 -6.14 -14.30 8.44
C LEU A 11 -7.06 -13.64 9.48
N THR A 12 -6.71 -13.80 10.74
CA THR A 12 -7.50 -13.29 11.87
C THR A 12 -6.65 -12.43 12.79
N LYS A 13 -7.19 -11.26 13.18
CA LYS A 13 -6.56 -10.36 14.16
C LYS A 13 -7.60 -9.80 15.11
N THR A 14 -7.34 -9.98 16.42
CA THR A 14 -8.21 -9.55 17.51
C THR A 14 -7.52 -8.53 18.42
N PHE A 15 -8.29 -7.62 18.99
CA PHE A 15 -7.86 -6.68 20.03
C PHE A 15 -8.87 -6.73 21.18
N GLY A 16 -8.56 -7.55 22.19
CA GLY A 16 -9.50 -7.82 23.28
C GLY A 16 -10.78 -8.50 22.77
N ALA A 17 -11.92 -7.83 22.88
CA ALA A 17 -13.20 -8.34 22.39
C ALA A 17 -13.50 -7.98 20.91
N LEU A 18 -12.69 -7.14 20.29
CA LEU A 18 -12.86 -6.72 18.90
C LEU A 18 -12.07 -7.63 17.96
N THR A 19 -12.75 -8.29 17.03
CA THR A 19 -12.10 -8.97 15.90
C THR A 19 -12.02 -7.98 14.74
N ALA A 20 -10.81 -7.44 14.49
CA ALA A 20 -10.59 -6.43 13.48
C ALA A 20 -10.36 -7.03 12.08
N ASN A 21 -9.83 -8.26 12.01
CA ASN A 21 -9.84 -9.10 10.81
C ASN A 21 -10.33 -10.48 11.22
N ASP A 22 -11.30 -11.03 10.49
CA ASP A 22 -12.00 -12.28 10.78
C ASP A 22 -12.02 -13.17 9.54
N ASP A 23 -11.13 -14.16 9.52
CA ASP A 23 -11.05 -15.18 8.46
C ASP A 23 -10.82 -14.60 7.05
N ILE A 24 -9.92 -13.60 6.92
CA ILE A 24 -9.65 -12.97 5.61
C ILE A 24 -8.82 -13.90 4.74
N THR A 25 -9.44 -14.39 3.66
CA THR A 25 -8.79 -15.19 2.62
C THR A 25 -8.84 -14.40 1.31
N LEU A 26 -7.67 -14.07 0.78
CA LEU A 26 -7.50 -13.43 -0.54
C LEU A 26 -6.14 -13.73 -1.14
N SER A 27 -6.03 -13.56 -2.45
CA SER A 27 -4.78 -13.69 -3.20
C SER A 27 -4.56 -12.49 -4.11
N VAL A 28 -3.31 -12.09 -4.28
CA VAL A 28 -2.87 -11.04 -5.21
C VAL A 28 -1.85 -11.64 -6.15
N ASP A 29 -2.07 -11.45 -7.44
CA ASP A 29 -1.19 -11.97 -8.48
C ASP A 29 0.00 -11.02 -8.73
N ARG A 30 1.09 -11.57 -9.27
CA ARG A 30 2.28 -10.78 -9.63
C ARG A 30 1.92 -9.77 -10.73
N GLY A 31 2.33 -8.52 -10.56
CA GLY A 31 2.06 -7.42 -11.49
C GLY A 31 0.63 -6.89 -11.41
N GLU A 32 -0.17 -7.32 -10.44
CA GLU A 32 -1.52 -6.81 -10.22
C GLU A 32 -1.50 -5.52 -9.38
N ILE A 33 -2.39 -4.58 -9.70
CA ILE A 33 -2.75 -3.45 -8.83
C ILE A 33 -4.08 -3.77 -8.17
N ARG A 34 -4.03 -4.15 -6.87
CA ARG A 34 -5.19 -4.51 -6.08
C ARG A 34 -5.65 -3.35 -5.19
N GLY A 35 -6.89 -2.90 -5.39
CA GLY A 35 -7.57 -1.99 -4.46
C GLY A 35 -8.11 -2.72 -3.23
N ILE A 36 -7.95 -2.14 -2.04
CA ILE A 36 -8.57 -2.59 -0.79
C ILE A 36 -9.49 -1.49 -0.30
N ILE A 37 -10.80 -1.70 -0.38
CA ILE A 37 -11.80 -0.71 0.00
C ILE A 37 -12.72 -1.23 1.12
N GLY A 38 -13.53 -0.33 1.67
CA GLY A 38 -14.48 -0.62 2.72
C GLY A 38 -14.67 0.59 3.64
N PRO A 39 -15.75 0.63 4.43
CA PRO A 39 -16.03 1.74 5.34
C PRO A 39 -14.94 1.93 6.39
N ASN A 40 -14.99 3.07 7.10
CA ASN A 40 -14.10 3.31 8.22
C ASN A 40 -14.30 2.24 9.31
N GLY A 41 -13.21 1.72 9.85
CA GLY A 41 -13.27 0.63 10.83
C GLY A 41 -13.46 -0.78 10.24
N SER A 42 -13.52 -0.95 8.91
CA SER A 42 -13.67 -2.27 8.28
C SER A 42 -12.46 -3.22 8.41
N GLY A 43 -11.33 -2.73 8.95
CA GLY A 43 -10.14 -3.57 9.19
C GLY A 43 -9.00 -3.41 8.20
N LYS A 44 -9.09 -2.51 7.18
CA LYS A 44 -8.06 -2.32 6.11
C LYS A 44 -6.66 -2.07 6.66
N THR A 45 -6.51 -1.09 7.53
CA THR A 45 -5.20 -0.75 8.13
C THR A 45 -4.68 -1.89 9.02
N THR A 46 -5.58 -2.60 9.74
CA THR A 46 -5.20 -3.78 10.52
C THR A 46 -4.69 -4.90 9.60
N PHE A 47 -5.35 -5.10 8.47
CA PHE A 47 -4.94 -6.06 7.46
C PHE A 47 -3.54 -5.73 6.92
N PHE A 48 -3.27 -4.49 6.49
CA PHE A 48 -1.95 -4.05 6.04
C PHE A 48 -0.89 -4.17 7.15
N ASN A 49 -1.24 -3.86 8.40
CA ASN A 49 -0.33 -4.04 9.54
C ASN A 49 0.03 -5.52 9.77
N SER A 50 -0.92 -6.44 9.53
CA SER A 50 -0.67 -7.87 9.63
C SER A 50 0.22 -8.38 8.50
N LEU A 51 -0.02 -7.95 7.26
CA LEU A 51 0.80 -8.30 6.09
C LEU A 51 2.25 -7.83 6.22
N THR A 52 2.48 -6.75 6.94
CA THR A 52 3.81 -6.11 7.09
C THR A 52 4.47 -6.38 8.45
N GLY A 53 3.88 -7.26 9.27
CA GLY A 53 4.45 -7.72 10.55
C GLY A 53 4.38 -6.71 11.70
N PHE A 54 3.67 -5.57 11.52
CA PHE A 54 3.39 -4.64 12.63
C PHE A 54 2.42 -5.25 13.64
N TYR A 55 1.51 -6.11 13.17
CA TYR A 55 0.68 -6.95 14.03
C TYR A 55 0.94 -8.42 13.71
N THR A 56 1.19 -9.21 14.73
CA THR A 56 1.19 -10.67 14.60
C THR A 56 -0.26 -11.14 14.51
N PRO A 57 -0.64 -11.89 13.46
CA PRO A 57 -1.96 -12.50 13.36
C PRO A 57 -2.22 -13.44 14.55
N ASP A 58 -3.49 -13.55 14.96
CA ASP A 58 -3.92 -14.50 16.00
C ASP A 58 -4.36 -15.84 15.37
N GLY A 59 -4.59 -15.88 14.04
CA GLY A 59 -4.92 -17.07 13.25
C GLY A 59 -4.68 -16.88 11.77
N GLY A 60 -4.70 -17.98 11.02
CA GLY A 60 -4.47 -18.00 9.58
C GLY A 60 -3.00 -17.89 9.19
N THR A 61 -2.76 -17.79 7.89
CA THR A 61 -1.40 -17.72 7.33
C THR A 61 -1.27 -16.61 6.30
N ILE A 62 -0.05 -16.11 6.11
CA ILE A 62 0.36 -15.16 5.08
C ILE A 62 1.50 -15.79 4.31
N THR A 63 1.29 -15.99 3.01
CA THR A 63 2.31 -16.52 2.09
C THR A 63 2.73 -15.45 1.09
N PHE A 64 4.02 -15.25 0.93
CA PHE A 64 4.60 -14.35 -0.05
C PHE A 64 5.65 -15.09 -0.88
N GLU A 65 5.52 -15.11 -2.21
CA GLU A 65 6.38 -15.88 -3.11
C GLU A 65 6.56 -17.35 -2.68
N GLY A 66 5.45 -17.98 -2.25
CA GLY A 66 5.47 -19.36 -1.77
C GLY A 66 6.10 -19.56 -0.40
N THR A 67 6.59 -18.50 0.25
CA THR A 67 7.19 -18.54 1.59
C THR A 67 6.17 -18.11 2.64
N ASP A 68 5.97 -18.89 3.70
CA ASP A 68 5.17 -18.49 4.85
C ASP A 68 5.92 -17.41 5.65
N ILE A 69 5.34 -16.20 5.67
CA ILE A 69 5.86 -15.03 6.39
C ILE A 69 5.03 -14.66 7.61
N THR A 70 4.11 -15.54 8.02
CA THR A 70 3.19 -15.30 9.14
C THR A 70 3.94 -14.96 10.42
N GLY A 71 3.62 -13.80 11.00
CA GLY A 71 4.25 -13.35 12.25
C GLY A 71 5.72 -12.99 12.17
N TRP A 72 6.27 -12.84 10.95
CA TRP A 72 7.63 -12.34 10.81
C TRP A 72 7.71 -10.88 11.25
N GLU A 73 8.92 -10.48 11.69
CA GLU A 73 9.22 -9.09 12.03
C GLU A 73 9.27 -8.20 10.77
N PRO A 74 8.84 -6.93 10.84
CA PRO A 74 8.72 -6.03 9.68
C PRO A 74 9.98 -5.97 8.81
N HIS A 75 11.17 -5.93 9.42
CA HIS A 75 12.42 -5.84 8.67
C HIS A 75 12.73 -7.12 7.86
N LYS A 76 12.23 -8.29 8.28
CA LYS A 76 12.39 -9.55 7.53
C LYS A 76 11.43 -9.59 6.34
N ILE A 77 10.19 -9.11 6.54
CA ILE A 77 9.18 -8.99 5.50
C ILE A 77 9.63 -7.99 4.43
N ALA A 78 10.18 -6.85 4.85
CA ALA A 78 10.73 -5.86 3.92
C ALA A 78 11.88 -6.43 3.09
N ARG A 79 12.78 -7.21 3.69
CA ARG A 79 13.88 -7.90 2.96
C ARG A 79 13.38 -9.02 2.05
N GLN A 80 12.21 -9.58 2.32
CA GLN A 80 11.59 -10.57 1.43
C GLN A 80 10.99 -9.93 0.18
N GLY A 81 10.83 -8.59 0.16
CA GLY A 81 10.35 -7.85 -0.99
C GLY A 81 8.96 -7.25 -0.83
N VAL A 82 8.44 -7.14 0.41
CA VAL A 82 7.19 -6.42 0.69
C VAL A 82 7.50 -5.04 1.23
N GLY A 83 7.29 -4.01 0.42
CA GLY A 83 7.41 -2.61 0.81
C GLY A 83 6.10 -2.02 1.33
N ARG A 84 6.18 -0.97 2.15
CA ARG A 84 5.00 -0.22 2.59
C ARG A 84 5.29 1.26 2.71
N THR A 85 4.36 2.09 2.23
CA THR A 85 4.29 3.50 2.62
C THR A 85 3.33 3.66 3.81
N PHE A 86 3.53 4.72 4.59
CA PHE A 86 2.61 5.09 5.66
C PHE A 86 1.84 6.34 5.27
N GLN A 87 0.60 6.44 5.72
CA GLN A 87 -0.27 7.59 5.50
C GLN A 87 0.42 8.92 5.85
N ILE A 88 1.19 8.93 6.95
CA ILE A 88 2.05 10.06 7.32
C ILE A 88 3.49 9.73 6.94
N ALA A 89 3.94 10.29 5.81
CA ALA A 89 5.33 10.24 5.43
C ALA A 89 6.14 11.13 6.39
N ALA A 90 6.86 10.53 7.33
CA ALA A 90 7.75 11.24 8.26
C ALA A 90 9.20 11.13 7.77
N PRO A 91 9.73 12.14 7.07
CA PRO A 91 11.14 12.17 6.73
C PRO A 91 11.98 12.44 7.99
N PHE A 92 13.24 12.07 7.93
CA PHE A 92 14.23 12.55 8.90
C PHE A 92 14.51 14.02 8.59
N GLU A 93 13.86 14.93 9.31
CA GLU A 93 13.83 16.37 8.98
C GLU A 93 15.21 17.04 9.03
N ASN A 94 16.13 16.54 9.84
CA ASN A 94 17.51 17.03 9.97
C ASN A 94 18.48 16.38 8.96
N MET A 95 17.97 15.71 7.95
CA MET A 95 18.72 15.10 6.86
C MET A 95 18.26 15.68 5.53
N THR A 96 19.14 15.68 4.54
CA THR A 96 18.75 16.05 3.18
C THR A 96 17.82 14.99 2.59
N VAL A 97 17.14 15.33 1.49
CA VAL A 97 16.29 14.39 0.74
C VAL A 97 17.11 13.15 0.32
N ARG A 98 18.31 13.37 -0.24
CA ARG A 98 19.26 12.31 -0.59
C ARG A 98 19.65 11.45 0.62
N GLN A 99 19.97 12.05 1.74
CA GLN A 99 20.32 11.32 2.96
C GLN A 99 19.15 10.49 3.50
N ASN A 100 17.92 10.96 3.33
CA ASN A 100 16.72 10.18 3.65
C ASN A 100 16.61 8.91 2.80
N MET A 101 16.98 8.97 1.51
CA MET A 101 17.05 7.79 0.63
C MET A 101 18.11 6.81 1.12
N LEU A 102 19.33 7.29 1.37
CA LEU A 102 20.47 6.48 1.81
C LEU A 102 20.33 5.93 3.24
N ALA A 103 19.34 6.40 4.02
CA ALA A 103 19.03 5.81 5.33
C ALA A 103 18.32 4.44 5.23
N VAL A 104 17.94 4.02 4.04
CA VAL A 104 17.29 2.73 3.76
C VAL A 104 18.33 1.72 3.32
N GLN A 105 18.24 0.49 3.83
CA GLN A 105 19.12 -0.58 3.42
C GLN A 105 18.72 -1.05 2.00
N THR A 106 19.67 -1.00 1.06
CA THR A 106 19.50 -1.54 -0.32
C THR A 106 19.88 -3.01 -0.42
N PRO A 107 19.51 -3.69 -1.52
CA PRO A 107 20.10 -4.99 -1.88
C PRO A 107 21.63 -4.92 -1.97
N LYS A 108 22.32 -6.04 -1.66
CA LYS A 108 23.80 -6.05 -1.48
C LYS A 108 24.62 -5.69 -2.72
N ASP A 109 24.08 -5.93 -3.90
CA ASP A 109 24.81 -5.80 -5.18
C ASP A 109 24.43 -4.51 -5.92
N VAL A 110 23.82 -3.53 -5.23
CA VAL A 110 23.36 -2.27 -5.80
C VAL A 110 24.17 -1.11 -5.21
N ASP A 111 24.65 -0.20 -6.08
CA ASP A 111 25.20 1.08 -5.63
C ASP A 111 24.07 1.95 -5.09
N GLU A 112 24.09 2.17 -3.78
CA GLU A 112 23.02 2.91 -3.09
C GLU A 112 22.92 4.37 -3.54
N HIS A 113 24.05 5.00 -3.92
CA HIS A 113 24.08 6.38 -4.39
C HIS A 113 23.51 6.51 -5.80
N GLU A 114 23.89 5.60 -6.71
CA GLU A 114 23.37 5.55 -8.07
C GLU A 114 21.86 5.28 -8.04
N ARG A 115 21.42 4.26 -7.29
CA ARG A 115 20.00 3.94 -7.13
C ARG A 115 19.20 5.10 -6.52
N ALA A 116 19.72 5.77 -5.48
CA ALA A 116 19.05 6.93 -4.90
C ALA A 116 18.88 8.05 -5.93
N GLN A 117 19.90 8.30 -6.78
CA GLN A 117 19.83 9.31 -7.83
C GLN A 117 18.78 8.94 -8.89
N GLU A 118 18.79 7.70 -9.38
CA GLU A 118 17.80 7.22 -10.35
C GLU A 118 16.37 7.36 -9.85
N ILE A 119 16.12 6.95 -8.59
CA ILE A 119 14.78 7.05 -7.98
C ILE A 119 14.37 8.51 -7.78
N LEU A 120 15.27 9.39 -7.36
CA LEU A 120 14.97 10.82 -7.21
C LEU A 120 14.63 11.47 -8.55
N GLU A 121 15.35 11.12 -9.62
CA GLU A 121 15.07 11.56 -10.99
C GLU A 121 13.72 11.02 -11.48
N PHE A 122 13.47 9.73 -11.30
CA PHE A 122 12.19 9.10 -11.62
C PHE A 122 11.01 9.79 -10.94
N LEU A 123 11.13 10.13 -9.65
CA LEU A 123 10.09 10.82 -8.89
C LEU A 123 10.08 12.34 -9.09
N GLU A 124 10.97 12.88 -9.93
CA GLU A 124 11.10 14.31 -10.25
C GLU A 124 11.35 15.22 -9.02
N ILE A 125 12.06 14.69 -8.01
CA ILE A 125 12.48 15.41 -6.80
C ILE A 125 14.01 15.52 -6.65
N ASP A 126 14.75 15.18 -7.70
CA ASP A 126 16.22 15.32 -7.77
C ASP A 126 16.69 16.75 -7.58
N HIS A 127 15.91 17.72 -8.05
CA HIS A 127 16.20 19.16 -7.93
C HIS A 127 16.24 19.69 -6.49
N ILE A 128 15.71 18.93 -5.51
CA ILE A 128 15.78 19.23 -4.06
C ILE A 128 16.60 18.19 -3.30
N ALA A 129 17.36 17.33 -3.99
CA ALA A 129 18.07 16.20 -3.38
C ALA A 129 18.99 16.59 -2.22
N ASP A 130 19.61 17.76 -2.31
CA ASP A 130 20.57 18.25 -1.32
C ASP A 130 19.96 19.30 -0.33
N ASP A 131 18.64 19.55 -0.46
CA ASP A 131 17.90 20.40 0.48
C ASP A 131 17.49 19.61 1.73
N ASP A 132 17.29 20.30 2.85
CA ASP A 132 16.77 19.70 4.08
C ASP A 132 15.33 19.22 3.90
N ALA A 133 15.03 17.99 4.32
CA ALA A 133 13.71 17.40 4.21
C ALA A 133 12.64 18.13 5.04
N SER A 134 13.02 18.94 6.01
CA SER A 134 12.10 19.79 6.79
C SER A 134 11.34 20.79 5.91
N GLY A 135 11.97 21.29 4.83
CA GLY A 135 11.38 22.26 3.90
C GLY A 135 10.42 21.67 2.87
N MET A 136 10.29 20.34 2.79
CA MET A 136 9.45 19.66 1.80
C MET A 136 7.96 19.93 2.03
N SER A 137 7.24 20.14 0.92
CA SER A 137 5.76 20.11 0.91
C SER A 137 5.22 18.71 1.26
N GLY A 138 3.95 18.63 1.66
CA GLY A 138 3.29 17.34 1.95
C GLY A 138 3.38 16.34 0.79
N GLY A 139 3.19 16.82 -0.44
CA GLY A 139 3.30 15.99 -1.64
C GLY A 139 4.72 15.49 -1.89
N GLN A 140 5.73 16.36 -1.76
CA GLN A 140 7.14 15.95 -1.87
C GLN A 140 7.52 14.92 -0.80
N LYS A 141 6.99 15.06 0.44
CA LYS A 141 7.18 14.06 1.50
C LYS A 141 6.59 12.69 1.12
N LYS A 142 5.43 12.68 0.43
CA LYS A 142 4.84 11.42 -0.08
C LYS A 142 5.71 10.78 -1.16
N LEU A 143 6.21 11.57 -2.12
CA LEU A 143 7.15 11.06 -3.13
C LEU A 143 8.44 10.54 -2.49
N LEU A 144 9.00 11.24 -1.51
CA LEU A 144 10.15 10.74 -0.75
C LEU A 144 9.83 9.43 -0.01
N GLY A 145 8.62 9.32 0.57
CA GLY A 145 8.15 8.08 1.21
C GLY A 145 8.13 6.91 0.24
N LEU A 146 7.60 7.12 -0.98
CA LEU A 146 7.63 6.13 -2.06
C LEU A 146 9.07 5.81 -2.47
N GLY A 147 9.90 6.83 -2.68
CA GLY A 147 11.32 6.65 -3.03
C GLY A 147 12.07 5.78 -2.03
N ARG A 148 11.87 6.00 -0.72
CA ARG A 148 12.46 5.17 0.32
C ARG A 148 12.03 3.71 0.24
N VAL A 149 10.80 3.43 -0.14
CA VAL A 149 10.33 2.05 -0.37
C VAL A 149 10.98 1.46 -1.61
N LEU A 150 11.12 2.22 -2.70
CA LEU A 150 11.76 1.78 -3.93
C LEU A 150 13.25 1.45 -3.76
N MET A 151 13.94 2.06 -2.77
CA MET A 151 15.32 1.69 -2.43
C MET A 151 15.48 0.21 -2.05
N LEU A 152 14.43 -0.41 -1.51
CA LEU A 152 14.42 -1.83 -1.12
C LEU A 152 14.28 -2.80 -2.31
N ASP A 153 13.95 -2.31 -3.50
CA ASP A 153 13.63 -3.12 -4.69
C ASP A 153 12.50 -4.13 -4.43
N PRO A 154 11.33 -3.66 -3.98
CA PRO A 154 10.27 -4.55 -3.54
C PRO A 154 9.51 -5.16 -4.72
N ALA A 155 9.13 -6.45 -4.61
CA ALA A 155 8.23 -7.09 -5.58
C ALA A 155 6.75 -6.71 -5.34
N CYS A 156 6.40 -6.29 -4.11
CA CYS A 156 5.07 -5.82 -3.75
C CYS A 156 5.14 -4.56 -2.88
N ILE A 157 4.33 -3.55 -3.19
CA ILE A 157 4.23 -2.32 -2.39
C ILE A 157 2.80 -2.12 -1.89
N LEU A 158 2.67 -1.96 -0.58
CA LEU A 158 1.42 -1.61 0.08
C LEU A 158 1.35 -0.09 0.26
N LEU A 159 0.35 0.55 -0.33
CA LEU A 159 0.14 1.99 -0.29
C LEU A 159 -1.11 2.32 0.53
N ASP A 160 -0.95 3.19 1.52
CA ASP A 160 -2.04 3.63 2.40
C ASP A 160 -2.35 5.10 2.08
N GLU A 161 -3.43 5.34 1.34
CA GLU A 161 -3.89 6.65 0.87
C GLU A 161 -2.79 7.48 0.15
N PRO A 162 -2.20 6.97 -0.95
CA PRO A 162 -1.07 7.64 -1.60
C PRO A 162 -1.43 9.02 -2.15
N THR A 163 -2.68 9.28 -2.51
CA THR A 163 -3.11 10.56 -3.09
C THR A 163 -3.79 11.50 -2.09
N ALA A 164 -4.06 11.06 -0.86
CA ALA A 164 -4.75 11.89 0.14
C ALA A 164 -3.99 13.17 0.48
N GLY A 165 -4.68 14.31 0.48
CA GLY A 165 -4.12 15.60 0.89
C GLY A 165 -3.14 16.23 -0.09
N VAL A 166 -3.02 15.73 -1.31
CA VAL A 166 -2.25 16.37 -2.39
C VAL A 166 -3.18 17.06 -3.39
N ASN A 167 -2.63 18.01 -4.16
CA ASN A 167 -3.42 18.62 -5.23
C ASN A 167 -3.62 17.61 -6.41
N PRO A 168 -4.67 17.80 -7.26
CA PRO A 168 -4.99 16.87 -8.34
C PRO A 168 -3.82 16.59 -9.30
N ALA A 169 -3.06 17.61 -9.69
CA ALA A 169 -1.94 17.42 -10.61
C ALA A 169 -0.83 16.55 -10.02
N LEU A 170 -0.60 16.60 -8.73
CA LEU A 170 0.36 15.73 -8.07
C LEU A 170 -0.22 14.32 -7.86
N ALA A 171 -1.53 14.21 -7.60
CA ALA A 171 -2.21 12.91 -7.54
C ALA A 171 -2.05 12.17 -8.87
N ASP A 172 -2.34 12.83 -10.00
CA ASP A 172 -2.17 12.24 -11.33
C ASP A 172 -0.72 11.77 -11.57
N ARG A 173 0.28 12.58 -11.18
CA ARG A 173 1.69 12.19 -11.30
C ARG A 173 2.05 10.99 -10.42
N ILE A 174 1.55 10.91 -9.20
CA ILE A 174 1.73 9.72 -8.34
C ILE A 174 1.15 8.49 -9.05
N LEU A 175 -0.06 8.58 -9.60
CA LEU A 175 -0.68 7.48 -10.32
C LEU A 175 0.12 7.06 -11.56
N ASP A 176 0.69 8.03 -12.29
CA ASP A 176 1.54 7.74 -13.45
C ASP A 176 2.82 7.01 -13.04
N HIS A 177 3.48 7.41 -11.95
CA HIS A 177 4.62 6.68 -11.41
C HIS A 177 4.26 5.25 -10.97
N LEU A 178 3.08 5.06 -10.34
CA LEU A 178 2.64 3.72 -9.95
C LEU A 178 2.37 2.83 -11.16
N ARG A 179 1.77 3.37 -12.25
CA ARG A 179 1.56 2.63 -13.51
C ARG A 179 2.90 2.23 -14.13
N GLU A 180 3.85 3.16 -14.22
CA GLU A 180 5.17 2.87 -14.78
C GLU A 180 5.91 1.78 -13.99
N LEU A 181 5.88 1.83 -12.66
CA LEU A 181 6.45 0.78 -11.80
C LEU A 181 5.72 -0.56 -11.97
N ASN A 182 4.41 -0.54 -12.16
CA ASN A 182 3.62 -1.74 -12.41
C ASN A 182 3.95 -2.36 -13.77
N ASP A 183 4.09 -1.56 -14.81
CA ASP A 183 4.54 -1.99 -16.15
C ASP A 183 5.93 -2.65 -16.10
N GLN A 184 6.77 -2.26 -15.12
CA GLN A 184 8.07 -2.87 -14.84
C GLN A 184 7.97 -4.14 -13.98
N GLY A 185 6.76 -4.52 -13.54
CA GLY A 185 6.47 -5.77 -12.83
C GLY A 185 6.25 -5.63 -11.31
N THR A 186 6.24 -4.42 -10.77
CA THR A 186 5.93 -4.20 -9.36
C THR A 186 4.44 -4.43 -9.10
N THR A 187 4.11 -5.20 -8.07
CA THR A 187 2.74 -5.46 -7.61
C THR A 187 2.34 -4.42 -6.58
N PHE A 188 1.08 -3.99 -6.60
CA PHE A 188 0.58 -3.01 -5.64
C PHE A 188 -0.67 -3.50 -4.92
N MET A 189 -0.76 -3.17 -3.63
CA MET A 189 -2.01 -3.17 -2.87
C MET A 189 -2.26 -1.75 -2.37
N ILE A 190 -3.42 -1.19 -2.69
CA ILE A 190 -3.71 0.23 -2.45
C ILE A 190 -4.97 0.36 -1.60
N ILE A 191 -4.87 1.01 -0.44
CA ILE A 191 -6.02 1.52 0.30
C ILE A 191 -6.24 2.95 -0.16
N GLU A 192 -7.43 3.24 -0.69
CA GLU A 192 -7.87 4.58 -1.08
C GLU A 192 -9.35 4.75 -0.78
N HIS A 193 -9.74 6.00 -0.48
CA HIS A 193 -11.12 6.39 -0.26
C HIS A 193 -11.73 7.10 -1.47
N ASP A 194 -10.88 7.66 -2.34
CA ASP A 194 -11.31 8.28 -3.59
C ASP A 194 -11.54 7.20 -4.66
N MET A 195 -12.82 6.97 -4.95
CA MET A 195 -13.22 5.94 -5.91
C MET A 195 -12.83 6.29 -7.35
N ASP A 196 -12.76 7.58 -7.70
CA ASP A 196 -12.31 8.02 -9.02
C ASP A 196 -10.82 7.77 -9.23
N VAL A 197 -10.03 7.91 -8.18
CA VAL A 197 -8.61 7.55 -8.16
C VAL A 197 -8.43 6.04 -8.33
N LEU A 198 -9.14 5.24 -7.54
CA LEU A 198 -9.07 3.78 -7.62
C LEU A 198 -9.45 3.26 -9.00
N LYS A 199 -10.57 3.72 -9.55
CA LYS A 199 -11.05 3.29 -10.87
C LYS A 199 -10.02 3.52 -11.99
N GLN A 200 -9.15 4.50 -11.84
CA GLN A 200 -8.14 4.83 -12.83
C GLN A 200 -6.95 3.86 -12.83
N ILE A 201 -6.67 3.19 -11.71
CA ILE A 201 -5.40 2.49 -11.54
C ILE A 201 -5.54 1.00 -11.22
N VAL A 202 -6.62 0.56 -10.56
CA VAL A 202 -6.72 -0.82 -10.10
C VAL A 202 -7.18 -1.78 -11.18
N ASP A 203 -6.62 -3.00 -11.19
CA ASP A 203 -7.11 -4.12 -11.99
C ASP A 203 -8.32 -4.74 -11.32
N THR A 204 -8.23 -4.96 -10.01
CA THR A 204 -9.30 -5.56 -9.21
C THR A 204 -9.39 -4.89 -7.84
N VAL A 205 -10.53 -5.07 -7.20
CA VAL A 205 -10.86 -4.53 -5.88
C VAL A 205 -11.30 -5.64 -4.95
N SER A 206 -10.82 -5.62 -3.72
CA SER A 206 -11.30 -6.44 -2.60
C SER A 206 -11.99 -5.55 -1.58
N VAL A 207 -13.21 -5.90 -1.18
CA VAL A 207 -13.99 -5.13 -0.22
C VAL A 207 -13.92 -5.78 1.16
N LEU A 208 -13.55 -4.98 2.16
CA LEU A 208 -13.61 -5.38 3.56
C LEU A 208 -14.76 -4.67 4.27
N ASP A 209 -15.54 -5.42 5.03
CA ASP A 209 -16.54 -4.88 5.93
C ASP A 209 -16.55 -5.66 7.25
N GLN A 210 -16.62 -4.95 8.38
CA GLN A 210 -16.63 -5.51 9.74
C GLN A 210 -15.58 -6.61 9.96
N GLY A 211 -14.37 -6.39 9.42
CA GLY A 211 -13.25 -7.32 9.52
C GLY A 211 -13.27 -8.47 8.52
N LYS A 212 -14.25 -8.59 7.64
CA LYS A 212 -14.40 -9.69 6.68
C LYS A 212 -14.16 -9.25 5.24
N HIS A 213 -13.65 -10.16 4.44
CA HIS A 213 -13.58 -10.01 2.99
C HIS A 213 -14.94 -10.43 2.40
N ILE A 214 -15.69 -9.47 1.82
CA ILE A 214 -17.08 -9.72 1.38
C ILE A 214 -17.22 -9.96 -0.12
N VAL A 215 -16.39 -9.32 -0.94
CA VAL A 215 -16.41 -9.47 -2.40
C VAL A 215 -15.09 -9.04 -3.02
N GLN A 216 -14.77 -9.61 -4.18
CA GLN A 216 -13.65 -9.26 -5.03
C GLN A 216 -14.08 -9.31 -6.50
N GLY A 217 -13.57 -8.39 -7.31
CA GLY A 217 -13.84 -8.32 -8.75
C GLY A 217 -13.23 -7.06 -9.36
N THR A 218 -13.55 -6.79 -10.61
CA THR A 218 -13.25 -5.50 -11.23
C THR A 218 -13.98 -4.38 -10.51
N PHE A 219 -13.52 -3.13 -10.67
CA PHE A 219 -14.17 -1.98 -10.03
C PHE A 219 -15.67 -1.90 -10.39
N ASP A 220 -16.02 -2.13 -11.67
CA ASP A 220 -17.40 -2.06 -12.15
C ASP A 220 -18.28 -3.19 -11.57
N GLU A 221 -17.75 -4.41 -11.41
CA GLU A 221 -18.45 -5.52 -10.76
C GLU A 221 -18.74 -5.23 -9.28
N VAL A 222 -17.72 -4.75 -8.56
CA VAL A 222 -17.80 -4.47 -7.13
C VAL A 222 -18.74 -3.29 -6.84
N SER A 223 -18.71 -2.23 -7.67
CA SER A 223 -19.57 -1.05 -7.48
C SER A 223 -21.07 -1.32 -7.64
N THR A 224 -21.43 -2.42 -8.31
CA THR A 224 -22.82 -2.85 -8.53
C THR A 224 -23.30 -3.93 -7.56
N ASP A 225 -22.42 -4.47 -6.71
CA ASP A 225 -22.75 -5.55 -5.75
C ASP A 225 -23.59 -4.99 -4.58
N ASP A 226 -24.72 -5.62 -4.31
CA ASP A 226 -25.64 -5.15 -3.23
C ASP A 226 -25.00 -5.23 -1.84
N ARG A 227 -24.10 -6.22 -1.59
CA ARG A 227 -23.37 -6.34 -0.31
C ARG A 227 -22.46 -5.14 -0.06
N VAL A 228 -21.85 -4.61 -1.13
CA VAL A 228 -21.00 -3.41 -1.06
C VAL A 228 -21.87 -2.18 -0.72
N ARG A 229 -23.02 -2.03 -1.40
CA ARG A 229 -23.95 -0.94 -1.11
C ARG A 229 -24.46 -0.99 0.32
N GLU A 230 -24.82 -2.16 0.83
CA GLU A 230 -25.24 -2.33 2.23
C GLU A 230 -24.12 -1.96 3.21
N ALA A 231 -22.88 -2.36 2.97
CA ALA A 231 -21.73 -2.05 3.81
C ALA A 231 -21.50 -0.53 3.92
N TYR A 232 -21.64 0.20 2.81
CA TYR A 232 -21.48 1.66 2.81
C TYR A 232 -22.73 2.40 3.32
N LEU A 233 -23.95 1.92 3.04
CA LEU A 233 -25.20 2.53 3.54
C LEU A 233 -25.42 2.24 5.02
N GLY A 234 -25.01 1.08 5.53
CA GLY A 234 -25.10 0.74 6.95
C GLY A 234 -24.14 1.55 7.84
N SER A 235 -23.11 2.17 7.25
CA SER A 235 -22.17 3.07 7.92
C SER A 235 -22.56 4.56 7.82
N ALA A 236 -23.66 4.90 7.11
CA ALA A 236 -24.09 6.27 6.82
C ALA A 236 -24.85 6.93 7.98
N ASP A 237 -24.23 6.96 9.19
CA ASP A 237 -24.65 7.95 10.19
C ASP A 237 -23.85 9.27 10.07
N ASP A 238 -22.82 9.40 9.21
CA ASP A 238 -22.00 10.60 9.16
C ASP A 238 -21.33 11.02 7.82
N GLU A 239 -21.43 10.30 6.68
CA GLU A 239 -20.82 10.78 5.43
C GLU A 239 -21.58 10.35 4.17
N GLU A 240 -21.71 11.27 3.19
CA GLU A 240 -22.30 11.03 1.86
C GLU A 240 -21.55 9.91 1.12
N VAL A 241 -22.31 8.94 0.59
CA VAL A 241 -21.80 7.86 -0.27
C VAL A 241 -21.41 8.46 -1.62
N PRO A 242 -20.14 8.50 -2.00
CA PRO A 242 -19.74 8.85 -3.36
C PRO A 242 -19.95 7.62 -4.25
N ILE A 243 -21.00 7.62 -5.02
CA ILE A 243 -21.23 6.68 -6.13
C ILE A 243 -20.97 7.42 -7.44
#